data_2d5afedf3d3c4f9c3e76aab4d75c5e97
#
_entry.id   2d5afedf3d3c4f9c3e76aab4d75c5e97
#
_cell.length_a   1.000
_cell.length_b   1.000
_cell.length_c   1.000
_cell.angle_alpha   90.00
_cell.angle_beta   90.00
_cell.angle_gamma   90.00
#
_symmetry.space_group_name_H-M   'P 1'
#
loop_
_entity.id
_entity.type
_entity.pdbx_description
1 polymer ?
#
loop_
_entity_poly.entity_id
_entity_poly.type
_entity_poly.pdbx_seq_one_letter_code
_entity_poly.pdbx_strand_id
1 'polypeptide(L)'
;MESYLKNSRRTFLNASGISLGGIAMADLLCSESSAEESASAARQPHFPAKAKSVIYLHMVGAPSQLDLFDDKPMLRQYHNQPCPPEVTKGRDFAFIGKTSTLAGSPWKFRRCGQSGQSLSELLPELGTVADELAVIRSIHNDEINHAPAQMFLHSGFGRGGRPSLGSWVTYGLGSENADLPGYVVLVSGPKGGAGTSLWSTGFLPSVYQGIQFRSEGDPVLFLSSPEGHSRNDRRRVLDAISKLNQERLEATGDPEIETRISQYEMSYRMQASVPELMDITGETKQTLEDYGAEPGKASFANSCLLARRLVERGVRLVELYDADWDHHNNLEKRLSAKCGETDRPIAALIRDLKQRGLLQDTLVVFGSEFGRTPLNQGATNGKGLTGRDHHKDAYTMWLAGGGVKGGVSFGRTDDFGMDIVENPVHVHDLNATILHLLGLDHERLTYKYQGREFRLTDVHGKVVEEILA
;
A
#
# COMPACT_ATOMS: atom_id res chain seq x y z
N MET A 1 62.34 -19.27 -18.18
CA MET A 1 61.39 -18.12 -18.31
C MET A 1 60.02 -18.68 -17.97
N GLU A 2 59.66 -18.52 -16.70
CA GLU A 2 58.55 -19.16 -16.04
C GLU A 2 57.22 -18.56 -16.47
N SER A 3 56.28 -19.40 -16.91
CA SER A 3 54.91 -19.03 -17.13
C SER A 3 54.18 -18.96 -15.78
N TYR A 4 53.78 -17.80 -15.35
CA TYR A 4 52.87 -17.62 -14.23
C TYR A 4 51.52 -18.18 -14.59
N LEU A 5 51.21 -19.41 -14.13
CA LEU A 5 49.88 -19.98 -14.11
C LEU A 5 49.01 -19.16 -13.11
N LYS A 6 48.08 -18.39 -13.61
CA LYS A 6 47.00 -17.82 -12.80
C LYS A 6 46.12 -18.98 -12.31
N ASN A 7 46.39 -19.47 -11.12
CA ASN A 7 45.49 -20.38 -10.43
C ASN A 7 44.19 -19.65 -10.11
N SER A 8 43.16 -19.89 -10.90
CA SER A 8 41.80 -19.45 -10.54
C SER A 8 41.32 -20.23 -9.31
N ARG A 9 40.44 -19.66 -8.49
CA ARG A 9 39.79 -20.36 -7.36
C ARG A 9 39.23 -21.72 -7.76
N ARG A 10 38.79 -21.86 -9.00
CA ARG A 10 38.23 -23.10 -9.58
C ARG A 10 39.32 -24.18 -9.78
N THR A 11 40.53 -23.81 -10.16
CA THR A 11 41.64 -24.74 -10.30
C THR A 11 42.18 -25.23 -8.95
N PHE A 12 42.17 -24.36 -7.94
CA PHE A 12 42.53 -24.75 -6.56
C PHE A 12 41.53 -25.75 -5.96
N LEU A 13 40.23 -25.57 -6.18
CA LEU A 13 39.17 -26.46 -5.68
C LEU A 13 39.20 -27.82 -6.38
N ASN A 14 39.50 -27.88 -7.66
CA ASN A 14 39.61 -29.15 -8.41
C ASN A 14 40.86 -29.95 -8.05
N ALA A 15 41.91 -29.31 -7.55
CA ALA A 15 43.17 -29.99 -7.15
C ALA A 15 43.14 -30.56 -5.71
N SER A 16 42.18 -30.14 -4.88
CA SER A 16 42.16 -30.49 -3.45
C SER A 16 41.27 -31.66 -3.07
N GLY A 17 40.99 -32.61 -3.97
CA GLY A 17 40.31 -33.87 -3.65
C GLY A 17 39.08 -33.75 -2.75
N ILE A 18 38.11 -34.62 -2.94
CA ILE A 18 36.82 -34.59 -2.19
C ILE A 18 37.05 -34.58 -0.68
N SER A 19 37.05 -33.42 -0.06
CA SER A 19 37.06 -33.21 1.36
C SER A 19 35.67 -32.83 1.86
N LEU A 20 35.39 -32.99 3.16
CA LEU A 20 34.14 -32.53 3.80
C LEU A 20 33.82 -31.05 3.48
N GLY A 21 34.84 -30.23 3.25
CA GLY A 21 34.67 -28.84 2.77
C GLY A 21 34.14 -28.74 1.33
N GLY A 22 34.44 -29.71 0.46
CA GLY A 22 33.89 -29.78 -0.89
C GLY A 22 32.39 -30.14 -0.91
N ILE A 23 31.95 -30.98 0.01
CA ILE A 23 30.53 -31.35 0.18
C ILE A 23 29.74 -30.17 0.74
N ALA A 24 30.25 -29.49 1.77
CA ALA A 24 29.63 -28.28 2.33
C ALA A 24 29.58 -27.13 1.33
N MET A 25 30.59 -27.01 0.45
CA MET A 25 30.61 -25.99 -0.59
C MET A 25 29.72 -26.37 -1.80
N ALA A 26 29.56 -27.66 -2.09
CA ALA A 26 28.58 -28.16 -3.06
C ALA A 26 27.14 -27.91 -2.57
N ASP A 27 26.86 -28.10 -1.28
CA ASP A 27 25.57 -27.82 -0.65
C ASP A 27 25.26 -26.32 -0.65
N LEU A 28 26.24 -25.48 -0.36
CA LEU A 28 26.14 -24.02 -0.47
C LEU A 28 25.94 -23.56 -1.94
N LEU A 29 26.62 -24.17 -2.89
CA LEU A 29 26.45 -23.85 -4.32
C LEU A 29 25.16 -24.44 -4.89
N CYS A 30 24.67 -25.57 -4.37
CA CYS A 30 23.38 -26.13 -4.73
C CYS A 30 22.22 -25.32 -4.11
N SER A 31 22.40 -24.71 -2.93
CA SER A 31 21.41 -23.79 -2.36
C SER A 31 21.32 -22.46 -3.09
N GLU A 32 22.40 -22.06 -3.78
CA GLU A 32 22.38 -20.87 -4.67
C GLU A 32 21.88 -21.18 -6.08
N SER A 33 21.88 -22.45 -6.52
CA SER A 33 21.50 -22.85 -7.90
C SER A 33 20.04 -23.28 -8.04
N SER A 34 19.23 -23.24 -6.99
CA SER A 34 17.79 -23.60 -7.05
C SER A 34 16.86 -22.42 -7.37
N ALA A 35 17.33 -21.36 -7.96
CA ALA A 35 16.55 -20.16 -8.26
C ALA A 35 16.53 -19.82 -9.77
N GLU A 36 16.25 -20.78 -10.63
CA GLU A 36 15.85 -20.51 -12.03
C GLU A 36 14.33 -20.53 -12.23
N GLU A 37 13.55 -20.15 -11.22
CA GLU A 37 12.19 -19.73 -11.46
C GLU A 37 12.23 -18.24 -11.81
N SER A 38 11.58 -17.84 -12.92
CA SER A 38 11.45 -16.43 -13.32
C SER A 38 11.17 -15.58 -12.08
N ALA A 39 11.95 -14.52 -11.83
CA ALA A 39 11.85 -13.69 -10.63
C ALA A 39 10.43 -13.15 -10.38
N SER A 40 9.59 -13.14 -11.41
CA SER A 40 8.18 -12.73 -11.35
C SER A 40 7.19 -13.88 -11.22
N ALA A 41 7.62 -15.16 -11.24
CA ALA A 41 6.72 -16.30 -11.15
C ALA A 41 6.01 -16.36 -9.79
N ALA A 42 4.78 -16.91 -9.77
CA ALA A 42 4.03 -17.12 -8.55
C ALA A 42 4.77 -18.09 -7.62
N ARG A 43 4.88 -17.73 -6.35
CA ARG A 43 5.54 -18.52 -5.31
C ARG A 43 4.52 -19.00 -4.28
N GLN A 44 4.84 -20.11 -3.63
CA GLN A 44 3.99 -20.64 -2.57
C GLN A 44 4.11 -19.79 -1.31
N PRO A 45 2.97 -19.43 -0.66
CA PRO A 45 3.00 -18.75 0.62
C PRO A 45 3.58 -19.66 1.72
N HIS A 46 3.98 -19.08 2.83
CA HIS A 46 4.53 -19.81 3.98
C HIS A 46 3.48 -20.70 4.67
N PHE A 47 2.20 -20.32 4.56
CA PHE A 47 1.03 -21.04 5.08
C PHE A 47 -0.21 -20.65 4.25
N PRO A 48 -1.36 -21.36 4.38
CA PRO A 48 -2.55 -21.05 3.60
C PRO A 48 -3.00 -19.60 3.73
N ALA A 49 -2.98 -18.87 2.63
CA ALA A 49 -3.41 -17.48 2.56
C ALA A 49 -4.93 -17.35 2.72
N LYS A 50 -5.38 -16.28 3.35
CA LYS A 50 -6.78 -15.86 3.40
C LYS A 50 -7.09 -14.85 2.27
N ALA A 51 -6.13 -14.02 1.93
CA ALA A 51 -6.20 -13.08 0.81
C ALA A 51 -5.23 -13.46 -0.30
N LYS A 52 -5.64 -13.30 -1.54
CA LYS A 52 -4.80 -13.43 -2.74
C LYS A 52 -4.28 -12.08 -3.21
N SER A 53 -5.08 -11.04 -3.01
CA SER A 53 -4.80 -9.69 -3.47
C SER A 53 -5.10 -8.64 -2.41
N VAL A 54 -4.46 -7.48 -2.54
CA VAL A 54 -4.69 -6.30 -1.70
C VAL A 54 -5.04 -5.11 -2.59
N ILE A 55 -6.07 -4.37 -2.22
CA ILE A 55 -6.34 -3.01 -2.72
C ILE A 55 -6.11 -2.07 -1.54
N TYR A 56 -5.07 -1.24 -1.64
CA TYR A 56 -4.72 -0.27 -0.60
C TYR A 56 -5.16 1.13 -1.03
N LEU A 57 -6.16 1.68 -0.35
CA LEU A 57 -6.68 3.03 -0.55
C LEU A 57 -5.95 3.99 0.39
N HIS A 58 -4.90 4.64 -0.10
CA HIS A 58 -4.09 5.58 0.67
C HIS A 58 -4.57 7.02 0.47
N MET A 59 -5.15 7.60 1.52
CA MET A 59 -5.64 8.98 1.56
C MET A 59 -4.52 9.93 1.96
N VAL A 60 -3.78 10.43 0.97
CA VAL A 60 -2.58 11.27 1.18
C VAL A 60 -2.94 12.59 1.84
N GLY A 61 -2.38 12.82 3.00
CA GLY A 61 -2.62 14.04 3.76
C GLY A 61 -3.48 13.86 5.01
N ALA A 62 -3.76 12.62 5.41
CA ALA A 62 -4.35 12.28 6.71
C ALA A 62 -5.77 12.83 6.93
N PRO A 63 -6.82 12.15 6.45
CA PRO A 63 -8.20 12.46 6.78
C PRO A 63 -8.44 12.45 8.29
N SER A 64 -9.27 13.38 8.76
CA SER A 64 -9.57 13.51 10.19
C SER A 64 -10.43 12.33 10.69
N GLN A 65 -9.84 11.43 11.47
CA GLN A 65 -10.55 10.33 12.09
C GLN A 65 -11.65 10.79 13.04
N LEU A 66 -11.45 11.96 13.70
CA LEU A 66 -12.41 12.55 14.65
C LEU A 66 -13.67 13.09 13.96
N ASP A 67 -13.60 13.32 12.67
CA ASP A 67 -14.72 13.82 11.86
C ASP A 67 -15.37 12.75 10.99
N LEU A 68 -14.73 11.54 10.87
CA LEU A 68 -15.19 10.46 10.00
C LEU A 68 -15.52 9.15 10.72
N PHE A 69 -14.70 8.71 11.69
CA PHE A 69 -14.75 7.33 12.22
C PHE A 69 -14.76 7.24 13.75
N ASP A 70 -14.29 8.25 14.46
CA ASP A 70 -14.11 8.21 15.90
C ASP A 70 -14.90 9.32 16.59
N ASP A 71 -16.17 9.06 16.85
CA ASP A 71 -17.12 10.00 17.48
C ASP A 71 -16.72 10.33 18.92
N LYS A 72 -16.53 11.63 19.22
CA LYS A 72 -16.14 12.15 20.54
C LYS A 72 -17.17 13.14 21.09
N PRO A 73 -18.21 12.67 21.79
CA PRO A 73 -19.22 13.56 22.40
C PRO A 73 -18.62 14.57 23.35
N MET A 74 -17.61 14.16 24.17
CA MET A 74 -16.92 15.08 25.09
C MET A 74 -16.18 16.18 24.32
N LEU A 75 -15.54 15.85 23.22
CA LEU A 75 -14.86 16.84 22.39
C LEU A 75 -15.85 17.87 21.81
N ARG A 76 -17.08 17.47 21.45
CA ARG A 76 -18.13 18.41 21.05
C ARG A 76 -18.61 19.28 22.20
N GLN A 77 -18.79 18.70 23.40
CA GLN A 77 -19.20 19.43 24.59
C GLN A 77 -18.23 20.54 24.97
N TYR A 78 -16.93 20.28 24.81
CA TYR A 78 -15.84 21.23 25.15
C TYR A 78 -15.34 22.03 23.95
N HIS A 79 -16.06 22.04 22.84
CA HIS A 79 -15.68 22.78 21.64
C HIS A 79 -15.39 24.25 21.94
N ASN A 80 -14.29 24.79 21.39
CA ASN A 80 -13.76 26.14 21.62
C ASN A 80 -13.29 26.44 23.05
N GLN A 81 -13.33 25.50 23.97
CA GLN A 81 -12.73 25.70 25.29
C GLN A 81 -11.22 25.47 25.25
N PRO A 82 -10.44 26.11 26.14
CA PRO A 82 -9.01 25.82 26.25
C PRO A 82 -8.77 24.35 26.51
N CYS A 83 -7.80 23.77 25.80
CA CYS A 83 -7.41 22.39 26.04
C CYS A 83 -6.78 22.26 27.45
N PRO A 84 -7.22 21.28 28.26
CA PRO A 84 -6.59 21.02 29.55
C PRO A 84 -5.09 20.76 29.39
N PRO A 85 -4.23 21.38 30.25
CA PRO A 85 -2.77 21.22 30.13
C PRO A 85 -2.31 19.75 30.17
N GLU A 86 -3.05 18.89 30.87
CA GLU A 86 -2.77 17.47 31.02
C GLU A 86 -2.83 16.74 29.66
N VAL A 87 -3.74 17.15 28.76
CA VAL A 87 -3.94 16.57 27.44
C VAL A 87 -2.76 16.88 26.49
N THR A 88 -2.10 18.03 26.69
CA THR A 88 -0.99 18.47 25.83
C THR A 88 0.39 18.27 26.46
N LYS A 89 0.46 17.82 27.72
CA LYS A 89 1.70 17.65 28.45
C LYS A 89 2.62 16.62 27.83
N GLY A 90 3.89 17.00 27.60
CA GLY A 90 4.90 16.09 27.04
C GLY A 90 4.75 15.81 25.55
N ARG A 91 3.86 16.50 24.83
CA ARG A 91 3.63 16.28 23.40
C ARG A 91 4.26 17.38 22.55
N ASP A 92 4.68 16.97 21.38
CA ASP A 92 5.09 17.85 20.31
C ASP A 92 3.99 17.88 19.23
N PHE A 93 3.72 19.08 18.74
CA PHE A 93 2.77 19.33 17.67
C PHE A 93 3.53 19.89 16.46
N ALA A 94 3.04 19.60 15.25
CA ALA A 94 3.71 20.03 14.04
C ALA A 94 3.60 21.56 13.84
N PHE A 95 2.40 22.14 14.06
CA PHE A 95 2.12 23.54 13.71
C PHE A 95 1.36 24.32 14.77
N ILE A 96 0.78 23.68 15.80
CA ILE A 96 -0.03 24.34 16.82
C ILE A 96 0.71 24.47 18.15
N GLY A 97 0.33 25.52 18.92
CA GLY A 97 0.81 25.72 20.29
C GLY A 97 0.00 24.93 21.32
N LYS A 98 0.60 24.70 22.50
CA LYS A 98 -0.03 24.01 23.64
C LYS A 98 -1.27 24.71 24.22
N THR A 99 -1.53 25.95 23.82
CA THR A 99 -2.67 26.77 24.25
C THR A 99 -3.85 26.73 23.28
N SER A 100 -3.84 25.84 22.31
CA SER A 100 -4.92 25.68 21.35
C SER A 100 -6.23 25.25 22.03
N THR A 101 -7.37 25.60 21.43
CA THR A 101 -8.68 25.18 21.91
C THR A 101 -9.06 23.80 21.40
N LEU A 102 -9.93 23.11 22.12
CA LEU A 102 -10.52 21.85 21.70
C LEU A 102 -11.45 22.08 20.49
N ALA A 103 -11.44 21.14 19.55
CA ALA A 103 -12.15 21.23 18.29
C ALA A 103 -13.13 20.05 18.13
N GLY A 104 -14.37 20.20 18.59
CA GLY A 104 -15.44 19.22 18.37
C GLY A 104 -15.81 19.13 16.89
N SER A 105 -16.17 17.91 16.45
CA SER A 105 -16.65 17.67 15.08
C SER A 105 -17.99 18.41 14.84
N PRO A 106 -18.15 19.15 13.73
CA PRO A 106 -19.42 19.77 13.38
C PRO A 106 -20.43 18.78 12.80
N TRP A 107 -19.98 17.58 12.37
CA TRP A 107 -20.84 16.57 11.75
C TRP A 107 -21.42 15.60 12.76
N LYS A 108 -22.58 15.07 12.40
CA LYS A 108 -23.27 14.05 13.18
C LYS A 108 -22.71 12.68 12.83
N PHE A 109 -22.71 11.81 13.84
CA PHE A 109 -22.40 10.39 13.66
C PHE A 109 -23.68 9.58 13.76
N ARG A 110 -23.74 8.49 13.01
CA ARG A 110 -24.87 7.57 13.00
C ARG A 110 -24.38 6.13 13.15
N ARG A 111 -25.24 5.27 13.70
CA ARG A 111 -25.00 3.84 13.75
C ARG A 111 -25.35 3.23 12.39
N CYS A 112 -24.42 2.52 11.77
CA CYS A 112 -24.54 1.95 10.45
C CYS A 112 -24.43 0.43 10.50
N GLY A 113 -25.16 -0.26 9.59
CA GLY A 113 -25.21 -1.71 9.52
C GLY A 113 -25.84 -2.37 10.73
N GLN A 114 -25.86 -3.70 10.72
CA GLN A 114 -26.30 -4.52 11.86
C GLN A 114 -25.26 -4.50 12.99
N SER A 115 -24.00 -4.34 12.64
CA SER A 115 -22.87 -4.18 13.58
C SER A 115 -22.95 -2.90 14.41
N GLY A 116 -23.74 -1.91 13.95
CA GLY A 116 -23.90 -0.64 14.64
C GLY A 116 -22.63 0.22 14.68
N GLN A 117 -21.77 0.11 13.67
CA GLN A 117 -20.58 0.94 13.58
C GLN A 117 -20.92 2.43 13.49
N SER A 118 -20.17 3.25 14.25
CA SER A 118 -20.37 4.71 14.25
C SER A 118 -19.58 5.34 13.12
N LEU A 119 -20.28 5.92 12.13
CA LEU A 119 -19.71 6.63 11.00
C LEU A 119 -20.33 8.03 10.87
N SER A 120 -19.53 8.97 10.35
CA SER A 120 -19.97 10.33 10.07
C SER A 120 -21.07 10.38 9.01
N GLU A 121 -21.94 11.38 9.09
CA GLU A 121 -22.93 11.68 8.04
C GLU A 121 -22.30 12.06 6.69
N LEU A 122 -20.98 12.33 6.66
CA LEU A 122 -20.20 12.54 5.43
C LEU A 122 -19.96 11.26 4.63
N LEU A 123 -20.22 10.07 5.22
CA LEU A 123 -19.97 8.76 4.63
C LEU A 123 -21.28 7.95 4.49
N PRO A 124 -22.29 8.48 3.77
CA PRO A 124 -23.59 7.81 3.63
C PRO A 124 -23.49 6.48 2.89
N GLU A 125 -22.69 6.38 1.86
CA GLU A 125 -22.54 5.18 1.05
C GLU A 125 -21.69 4.12 1.75
N LEU A 126 -20.57 4.51 2.37
CA LEU A 126 -19.76 3.60 3.19
C LEU A 126 -20.59 2.99 4.34
N GLY A 127 -21.50 3.78 4.91
CA GLY A 127 -22.43 3.30 5.91
C GLY A 127 -23.30 2.12 5.46
N THR A 128 -23.55 1.95 4.16
CA THR A 128 -24.32 0.81 3.61
C THR A 128 -23.55 -0.50 3.58
N VAL A 129 -22.23 -0.44 3.71
CA VAL A 129 -21.32 -1.60 3.73
C VAL A 129 -20.57 -1.72 5.07
N ALA A 130 -21.06 -1.05 6.12
CA ALA A 130 -20.43 -1.01 7.44
C ALA A 130 -20.18 -2.40 8.05
N ASP A 131 -21.05 -3.37 7.74
CA ASP A 131 -20.92 -4.74 8.23
C ASP A 131 -19.76 -5.53 7.58
N GLU A 132 -19.16 -5.01 6.53
CA GLU A 132 -17.96 -5.58 5.90
C GLU A 132 -16.67 -5.01 6.49
N LEU A 133 -16.73 -3.94 7.29
CA LEU A 133 -15.57 -3.18 7.75
C LEU A 133 -15.07 -3.67 9.12
N ALA A 134 -13.78 -3.89 9.26
CA ALA A 134 -13.08 -3.89 10.55
C ALA A 134 -12.45 -2.52 10.77
N VAL A 135 -12.99 -1.73 11.66
CA VAL A 135 -12.52 -0.35 11.94
C VAL A 135 -11.57 -0.39 13.13
N ILE A 136 -10.30 -0.03 12.91
CA ILE A 136 -9.24 0.01 13.92
C ILE A 136 -9.03 1.47 14.30
N ARG A 137 -9.42 1.86 15.53
CA ARG A 137 -9.33 3.25 16.02
C ARG A 137 -8.04 3.56 16.78
N SER A 138 -7.17 2.59 16.90
CA SER A 138 -5.97 2.63 17.75
C SER A 138 -4.67 2.50 16.97
N ILE A 139 -4.67 2.92 15.70
CA ILE A 139 -3.44 2.94 14.91
C ILE A 139 -2.55 4.08 15.41
N HIS A 140 -1.23 3.85 15.45
CA HIS A 140 -0.23 4.87 15.71
C HIS A 140 1.04 4.67 14.88
N ASN A 141 1.78 5.77 14.69
CA ASN A 141 2.98 5.88 13.87
C ASN A 141 4.09 6.61 14.65
N ASP A 142 5.35 6.42 14.28
CA ASP A 142 6.48 7.11 14.91
C ASP A 142 6.75 8.50 14.32
N GLU A 143 6.29 8.75 13.10
CA GLU A 143 6.59 9.95 12.31
C GLU A 143 5.42 10.94 12.28
N ILE A 144 5.71 12.23 12.42
CA ILE A 144 4.69 13.29 12.50
C ILE A 144 4.56 14.11 11.20
N ASN A 145 5.51 14.00 10.27
CA ASN A 145 5.49 14.69 8.99
C ASN A 145 5.12 13.75 7.84
N HIS A 146 4.39 14.24 6.84
CA HIS A 146 3.82 13.44 5.76
C HIS A 146 4.83 12.52 5.08
N ALA A 147 5.91 13.04 4.51
CA ALA A 147 6.81 12.20 3.72
C ALA A 147 7.51 11.10 4.53
N PRO A 148 8.08 11.35 5.72
CA PRO A 148 8.59 10.29 6.61
C PRO A 148 7.50 9.30 7.03
N ALA A 149 6.31 9.79 7.43
CA ALA A 149 5.21 8.94 7.89
C ALA A 149 4.64 8.05 6.77
N GLN A 150 4.51 8.59 5.56
CA GLN A 150 4.14 7.82 4.37
C GLN A 150 5.17 6.71 4.09
N MET A 151 6.45 7.04 4.09
CA MET A 151 7.51 6.04 3.92
C MET A 151 7.46 4.99 5.03
N PHE A 152 7.25 5.41 6.29
CA PHE A 152 7.15 4.49 7.43
C PHE A 152 5.97 3.53 7.27
N LEU A 153 4.80 4.03 6.89
CA LEU A 153 3.60 3.22 6.66
C LEU A 153 3.84 2.14 5.61
N HIS A 154 4.46 2.51 4.48
CA HIS A 154 4.64 1.60 3.35
C HIS A 154 5.91 0.75 3.40
N SER A 155 6.96 1.14 4.13
CA SER A 155 8.24 0.42 4.14
C SER A 155 8.74 0.02 5.54
N GLY A 156 7.99 0.36 6.60
CA GLY A 156 8.42 0.16 7.98
C GLY A 156 9.63 1.02 8.38
N PHE A 157 9.90 2.11 7.62
CA PHE A 157 11.03 2.98 7.90
C PHE A 157 10.82 4.40 7.36
N GLY A 158 10.99 5.41 8.18
CA GLY A 158 10.70 6.82 7.86
C GLY A 158 11.64 7.50 6.86
N ARG A 159 12.56 6.75 6.23
CA ARG A 159 13.51 7.25 5.23
C ARG A 159 13.52 6.37 4.00
N GLY A 160 13.90 6.96 2.86
CA GLY A 160 14.03 6.20 1.61
C GLY A 160 15.09 5.09 1.65
N GLY A 161 15.01 4.17 0.68
CA GLY A 161 15.99 3.09 0.49
C GLY A 161 15.55 1.72 0.99
N ARG A 162 14.42 1.62 1.71
CA ARG A 162 13.80 0.32 2.03
C ARG A 162 12.68 -0.04 1.05
N PRO A 163 12.45 -1.35 0.80
CA PRO A 163 11.36 -1.80 -0.05
C PRO A 163 10.00 -1.48 0.54
N SER A 164 9.05 -1.12 -0.33
CA SER A 164 7.66 -0.91 0.03
C SER A 164 6.93 -2.24 0.33
N LEU A 165 5.79 -2.16 1.02
CA LEU A 165 4.87 -3.30 1.25
C LEU A 165 4.61 -4.08 -0.05
N GLY A 166 4.28 -3.37 -1.14
CA GLY A 166 4.01 -4.00 -2.43
C GLY A 166 5.22 -4.73 -3.00
N SER A 167 6.42 -4.17 -2.82
CA SER A 167 7.66 -4.83 -3.22
C SER A 167 7.94 -6.09 -2.38
N TRP A 168 7.67 -6.07 -1.08
CA TRP A 168 7.77 -7.24 -0.22
C TRP A 168 6.75 -8.33 -0.57
N VAL A 169 5.49 -7.93 -0.84
CA VAL A 169 4.44 -8.88 -1.25
C VAL A 169 4.80 -9.57 -2.56
N THR A 170 5.24 -8.80 -3.56
CA THR A 170 5.64 -9.37 -4.86
C THR A 170 6.94 -10.16 -4.77
N TYR A 171 7.87 -9.79 -3.90
CA TYR A 171 9.05 -10.61 -3.59
C TYR A 171 8.66 -11.95 -2.96
N GLY A 172 7.72 -11.95 -2.01
CA GLY A 172 7.29 -13.17 -1.31
C GLY A 172 6.42 -14.09 -2.16
N LEU A 173 5.51 -13.54 -2.98
CA LEU A 173 4.46 -14.31 -3.67
C LEU A 173 4.59 -14.33 -5.20
N GLY A 174 5.38 -13.44 -5.80
CA GLY A 174 5.39 -13.25 -7.25
C GLY A 174 4.07 -12.72 -7.80
N SER A 175 3.86 -12.88 -9.11
CA SER A 175 2.63 -12.50 -9.82
C SER A 175 1.86 -13.74 -10.28
N GLU A 176 0.53 -13.75 -10.15
CA GLU A 176 -0.34 -14.77 -10.72
C GLU A 176 -0.63 -14.52 -12.21
N ASN A 177 -0.40 -13.32 -12.68
CA ASN A 177 -0.62 -12.93 -14.07
C ASN A 177 0.73 -12.72 -14.78
N ALA A 178 0.90 -13.39 -15.93
CA ALA A 178 2.11 -13.25 -16.75
C ALA A 178 2.12 -11.95 -17.57
N ASP A 179 0.95 -11.33 -17.82
CA ASP A 179 0.78 -10.21 -18.73
C ASP A 179 0.60 -8.85 -18.01
N LEU A 180 0.52 -8.87 -16.67
CA LEU A 180 0.40 -7.70 -15.83
C LEU A 180 1.41 -7.76 -14.68
N PRO A 181 1.91 -6.60 -14.20
CA PRO A 181 2.79 -6.57 -13.04
C PRO A 181 2.04 -7.02 -11.78
N GLY A 182 2.73 -7.68 -10.87
CA GLY A 182 2.16 -8.07 -9.58
C GLY A 182 1.83 -6.90 -8.66
N TYR A 183 2.43 -5.72 -8.91
CA TYR A 183 2.24 -4.51 -8.12
C TYR A 183 1.95 -3.30 -9.02
N VAL A 184 0.74 -2.77 -8.90
CA VAL A 184 0.25 -1.62 -9.69
C VAL A 184 -0.07 -0.46 -8.77
N VAL A 185 0.25 0.75 -9.23
CA VAL A 185 -0.01 2.00 -8.53
C VAL A 185 -0.91 2.90 -9.37
N LEU A 186 -2.01 3.35 -8.78
CA LEU A 186 -2.94 4.33 -9.33
C LEU A 186 -2.83 5.62 -8.52
N VAL A 187 -2.79 6.77 -9.20
CA VAL A 187 -2.69 8.07 -8.52
C VAL A 187 -3.83 8.97 -8.99
N SER A 188 -4.65 9.40 -8.05
CA SER A 188 -5.71 10.38 -8.24
C SER A 188 -5.29 11.71 -7.60
N GLY A 189 -5.17 12.76 -8.41
CA GLY A 189 -4.69 14.06 -7.96
C GLY A 189 -3.16 14.22 -7.93
N PRO A 190 -2.64 15.28 -7.29
CA PRO A 190 -1.20 15.53 -7.20
C PRO A 190 -0.49 14.46 -6.37
N LYS A 191 0.75 14.13 -6.72
CA LYS A 191 1.57 13.17 -5.97
C LYS A 191 1.85 13.71 -4.57
N GLY A 192 1.65 12.88 -3.54
CA GLY A 192 1.98 13.22 -2.16
C GLY A 192 3.48 13.35 -1.88
N GLY A 193 3.82 13.86 -0.70
CA GLY A 193 5.15 14.34 -0.32
C GLY A 193 6.32 13.38 -0.51
N ALA A 194 6.15 12.06 -0.34
CA ALA A 194 7.21 11.06 -0.56
C ALA A 194 7.31 10.57 -2.04
N GLY A 195 6.32 10.91 -2.87
CA GLY A 195 6.32 10.61 -4.30
C GLY A 195 6.56 9.14 -4.64
N THR A 196 7.41 8.86 -5.62
CA THR A 196 7.68 7.50 -6.10
C THR A 196 8.43 6.60 -5.10
N SER A 197 8.95 7.17 -4.00
CA SER A 197 9.59 6.39 -2.94
C SER A 197 8.60 5.44 -2.26
N LEU A 198 7.29 5.73 -2.29
CA LEU A 198 6.25 4.94 -1.66
C LEU A 198 6.07 3.54 -2.27
N TRP A 199 6.40 3.37 -3.55
CA TRP A 199 6.33 2.09 -4.26
C TRP A 199 7.67 1.61 -4.80
N SER A 200 8.74 2.04 -4.12
CA SER A 200 10.11 1.68 -4.47
C SER A 200 10.47 0.27 -4.01
N THR A 201 11.31 -0.41 -4.79
CA THR A 201 11.93 -1.68 -4.39
C THR A 201 13.00 -1.52 -3.33
N GLY A 202 13.50 -0.30 -3.09
CA GLY A 202 14.64 -0.08 -2.19
C GLY A 202 15.85 -0.94 -2.61
N PHE A 203 16.25 -1.87 -1.74
CA PHE A 203 17.36 -2.80 -2.00
C PHE A 203 16.95 -4.15 -2.62
N LEU A 204 15.64 -4.40 -2.82
CA LEU A 204 15.19 -5.58 -3.56
C LEU A 204 15.44 -5.40 -5.07
N PRO A 205 15.54 -6.49 -5.85
CA PRO A 205 15.63 -6.42 -7.30
C PRO A 205 14.52 -5.59 -7.94
N SER A 206 14.86 -4.87 -9.00
CA SER A 206 13.97 -3.89 -9.65
C SER A 206 12.71 -4.49 -10.27
N VAL A 207 12.65 -5.81 -10.46
CA VAL A 207 11.47 -6.53 -10.94
C VAL A 207 10.26 -6.42 -9.99
N TYR A 208 10.49 -6.15 -8.70
CA TYR A 208 9.46 -5.99 -7.68
C TYR A 208 8.99 -4.54 -7.51
N GLN A 209 9.44 -3.63 -8.39
CA GLN A 209 9.03 -2.22 -8.41
C GLN A 209 7.56 -2.07 -8.72
N GLY A 210 6.86 -1.22 -7.95
CA GLY A 210 5.49 -0.82 -8.28
C GLY A 210 5.43 -0.05 -9.60
N ILE A 211 4.53 -0.44 -10.50
CA ILE A 211 4.35 0.20 -11.80
C ILE A 211 3.15 1.12 -11.74
N GLN A 212 3.41 2.42 -11.94
CA GLN A 212 2.34 3.41 -11.99
C GLN A 212 1.58 3.31 -13.30
N PHE A 213 0.25 3.08 -13.20
CA PHE A 213 -0.68 3.22 -14.30
C PHE A 213 -1.27 4.64 -14.28
N ARG A 214 -1.27 5.27 -15.43
CA ARG A 214 -1.72 6.65 -15.61
C ARG A 214 -3.15 6.65 -16.16
N SER A 215 -3.96 7.53 -15.63
CA SER A 215 -5.34 7.70 -16.08
C SER A 215 -5.48 8.53 -17.37
N GLU A 216 -4.39 9.18 -17.81
CA GLU A 216 -4.35 10.00 -19.03
C GLU A 216 -3.10 9.71 -19.86
N GLY A 217 -3.24 9.74 -21.18
CA GLY A 217 -2.19 9.41 -22.14
C GLY A 217 -1.88 7.92 -22.17
N ASP A 218 -0.60 7.57 -22.44
CA ASP A 218 -0.16 6.17 -22.35
C ASP A 218 -0.34 5.68 -20.90
N PRO A 219 -1.09 4.60 -20.68
CA PRO A 219 -1.33 4.07 -19.32
C PRO A 219 -0.06 3.76 -18.55
N VAL A 220 0.97 3.29 -19.23
CA VAL A 220 2.32 3.08 -18.70
C VAL A 220 3.30 3.81 -19.60
N LEU A 221 4.25 4.55 -19.01
CA LEU A 221 5.24 5.29 -19.78
C LEU A 221 6.02 4.37 -20.71
N PHE A 222 6.17 4.78 -21.98
CA PHE A 222 6.89 4.06 -23.02
C PHE A 222 6.30 2.67 -23.36
N LEU A 223 5.03 2.44 -23.03
CA LEU A 223 4.34 1.20 -23.36
C LEU A 223 4.14 1.08 -24.88
N SER A 224 3.68 2.14 -25.53
CA SER A 224 3.43 2.18 -26.97
C SER A 224 4.71 2.07 -27.79
N SER A 225 4.63 1.42 -28.96
CA SER A 225 5.74 1.41 -29.89
C SER A 225 5.95 2.82 -30.49
N PRO A 226 7.18 3.24 -30.77
CA PRO A 226 7.43 4.49 -31.49
C PRO A 226 6.72 4.52 -32.84
N GLU A 227 6.37 5.71 -33.33
CA GLU A 227 5.75 5.89 -34.63
C GLU A 227 6.55 5.21 -35.74
N GLY A 228 5.87 4.51 -36.64
CA GLY A 228 6.49 3.74 -37.72
C GLY A 228 7.03 2.35 -37.35
N HIS A 229 6.94 1.95 -36.09
CA HIS A 229 7.38 0.62 -35.62
C HIS A 229 6.18 -0.26 -35.26
N SER A 230 6.09 -1.44 -35.92
CA SER A 230 5.09 -2.44 -35.58
C SER A 230 5.41 -3.22 -34.30
N ARG A 231 4.40 -3.89 -33.71
CA ARG A 231 4.61 -4.82 -32.60
C ARG A 231 5.61 -5.94 -32.94
N ASN A 232 5.60 -6.42 -34.22
CA ASN A 232 6.54 -7.44 -34.67
C ASN A 232 7.97 -6.91 -34.77
N ASP A 233 8.16 -5.63 -35.13
CA ASP A 233 9.48 -5.00 -35.12
C ASP A 233 10.03 -4.93 -33.69
N ARG A 234 9.18 -4.53 -32.73
CA ARG A 234 9.56 -4.50 -31.33
C ARG A 234 9.90 -5.90 -30.81
N ARG A 235 9.13 -6.95 -31.18
CA ARG A 235 9.46 -8.33 -30.80
C ARG A 235 10.86 -8.72 -31.28
N ARG A 236 11.20 -8.46 -32.54
CA ARG A 236 12.53 -8.77 -33.09
C ARG A 236 13.64 -8.04 -32.34
N VAL A 237 13.44 -6.78 -31.98
CA VAL A 237 14.40 -6.01 -31.19
C VAL A 237 14.58 -6.62 -29.80
N LEU A 238 13.48 -6.98 -29.12
CA LEU A 238 13.52 -7.59 -27.79
C LEU A 238 14.19 -8.99 -27.84
N ASP A 239 13.92 -9.80 -28.85
CA ASP A 239 14.59 -11.10 -29.04
C ASP A 239 16.12 -10.94 -29.19
N ALA A 240 16.56 -9.93 -29.95
CA ALA A 240 17.98 -9.64 -30.10
C ALA A 240 18.60 -9.14 -28.79
N ILE A 241 17.91 -8.24 -28.04
CA ILE A 241 18.37 -7.75 -26.74
C ILE A 241 18.43 -8.90 -25.72
N SER A 242 17.40 -9.75 -25.70
CA SER A 242 17.33 -10.89 -24.80
C SER A 242 18.51 -11.85 -25.04
N LYS A 243 18.83 -12.14 -26.30
CA LYS A 243 19.96 -12.98 -26.65
C LYS A 243 21.30 -12.38 -26.19
N LEU A 244 21.53 -11.09 -26.41
CA LEU A 244 22.72 -10.39 -25.95
C LEU A 244 22.82 -10.38 -24.41
N ASN A 245 21.69 -10.16 -23.74
CA ASN A 245 21.65 -10.19 -22.28
C ASN A 245 21.90 -11.61 -21.74
N GLN A 246 21.40 -12.65 -22.41
CA GLN A 246 21.66 -14.04 -22.02
C GLN A 246 23.15 -14.40 -22.14
N GLU A 247 23.80 -14.03 -23.24
CA GLU A 247 25.25 -14.19 -23.40
C GLU A 247 26.04 -13.47 -22.30
N ARG A 248 25.58 -12.28 -21.91
CA ARG A 248 26.21 -11.51 -20.83
C ARG A 248 25.95 -12.13 -19.45
N LEU A 249 24.74 -12.64 -19.20
CA LEU A 249 24.41 -13.37 -17.97
C LEU A 249 25.31 -14.59 -17.78
N GLU A 250 25.46 -15.40 -18.84
CA GLU A 250 26.36 -16.57 -18.84
C GLU A 250 27.82 -16.18 -18.56
N ALA A 251 28.27 -15.01 -19.06
CA ALA A 251 29.64 -14.54 -18.87
C ALA A 251 29.89 -13.92 -17.47
N THR A 252 28.88 -13.28 -16.87
CA THR A 252 29.06 -12.49 -15.63
C THR A 252 28.37 -13.09 -14.42
N GLY A 253 27.28 -13.85 -14.61
CA GLY A 253 26.42 -14.36 -13.51
C GLY A 253 25.68 -13.25 -12.75
N ASP A 254 25.49 -12.07 -13.37
CA ASP A 254 24.82 -10.93 -12.72
C ASP A 254 23.30 -11.08 -12.76
N PRO A 255 22.60 -11.30 -11.62
CA PRO A 255 21.16 -11.52 -11.56
C PRO A 255 20.32 -10.32 -12.03
N GLU A 256 20.86 -9.11 -12.05
CA GLU A 256 20.17 -7.93 -12.58
C GLU A 256 19.94 -8.03 -14.10
N ILE A 257 20.73 -8.81 -14.80
CA ILE A 257 20.56 -9.05 -16.25
C ILE A 257 19.28 -9.88 -16.49
N GLU A 258 19.04 -10.90 -15.68
CA GLU A 258 17.82 -11.71 -15.73
C GLU A 258 16.58 -10.86 -15.41
N THR A 259 16.69 -10.01 -14.39
CA THR A 259 15.65 -9.02 -14.05
C THR A 259 15.31 -8.13 -15.24
N ARG A 260 16.30 -7.63 -15.98
CA ARG A 260 16.08 -6.80 -17.19
C ARG A 260 15.39 -7.58 -18.31
N ILE A 261 15.79 -8.84 -18.56
CA ILE A 261 15.13 -9.69 -19.55
C ILE A 261 13.63 -9.82 -19.19
N SER A 262 13.35 -10.16 -17.94
CA SER A 262 11.98 -10.32 -17.43
C SER A 262 11.15 -9.02 -17.56
N GLN A 263 11.74 -7.86 -17.27
CA GLN A 263 11.09 -6.56 -17.41
C GLN A 263 10.75 -6.21 -18.87
N TYR A 264 11.66 -6.50 -19.82
CA TYR A 264 11.39 -6.28 -21.24
C TYR A 264 10.25 -7.19 -21.74
N GLU A 265 10.24 -8.45 -21.36
CA GLU A 265 9.16 -9.37 -21.70
C GLU A 265 7.82 -8.95 -21.10
N MET A 266 7.79 -8.53 -19.85
CA MET A 266 6.60 -7.99 -19.19
C MET A 266 6.10 -6.74 -19.96
N SER A 267 6.98 -5.78 -20.25
CA SER A 267 6.61 -4.57 -21.00
C SER A 267 6.00 -4.88 -22.37
N TYR A 268 6.51 -5.90 -23.07
CA TYR A 268 5.96 -6.32 -24.36
C TYR A 268 4.56 -6.92 -24.22
N ARG A 269 4.34 -7.79 -23.20
CA ARG A 269 3.02 -8.38 -22.95
C ARG A 269 2.00 -7.32 -22.54
N MET A 270 2.40 -6.37 -21.70
CA MET A 270 1.57 -5.25 -21.26
C MET A 270 1.05 -4.38 -22.41
N GLN A 271 1.73 -4.32 -23.56
CA GLN A 271 1.24 -3.56 -24.73
C GLN A 271 -0.12 -4.00 -25.22
N ALA A 272 -0.49 -5.27 -25.02
CA ALA A 272 -1.80 -5.80 -25.41
C ALA A 272 -2.79 -5.74 -24.23
N SER A 273 -2.36 -6.17 -23.03
CA SER A 273 -3.24 -6.36 -21.88
C SER A 273 -3.64 -5.04 -21.19
N VAL A 274 -2.74 -4.05 -21.14
CA VAL A 274 -3.01 -2.80 -20.41
C VAL A 274 -4.06 -1.91 -21.10
N PRO A 275 -4.04 -1.67 -22.43
CA PRO A 275 -5.08 -0.89 -23.08
C PRO A 275 -6.49 -1.47 -22.87
N GLU A 276 -6.65 -2.79 -22.98
CA GLU A 276 -7.93 -3.47 -22.73
C GLU A 276 -8.36 -3.34 -21.26
N LEU A 277 -7.43 -3.49 -20.32
CA LEU A 277 -7.70 -3.31 -18.90
C LEU A 277 -8.19 -1.89 -18.58
N MET A 278 -7.53 -0.87 -19.14
CA MET A 278 -7.82 0.55 -18.87
C MET A 278 -9.10 1.04 -19.54
N ASP A 279 -9.55 0.37 -20.60
CA ASP A 279 -10.80 0.69 -21.26
C ASP A 279 -12.00 0.19 -20.42
N ILE A 280 -12.66 1.12 -19.74
CA ILE A 280 -13.86 0.85 -18.93
C ILE A 280 -15.17 1.02 -19.73
N THR A 281 -15.12 1.31 -21.04
CA THR A 281 -16.33 1.46 -21.88
C THR A 281 -17.13 0.17 -21.97
N GLY A 282 -16.49 -0.98 -21.81
CA GLY A 282 -17.10 -2.31 -21.79
C GLY A 282 -17.83 -2.65 -20.48
N GLU A 283 -17.75 -1.83 -19.43
CA GLU A 283 -18.50 -2.04 -18.20
C GLU A 283 -19.99 -1.75 -18.38
N THR A 284 -20.84 -2.40 -17.60
CA THR A 284 -22.27 -2.13 -17.65
C THR A 284 -22.59 -0.70 -17.22
N LYS A 285 -23.69 -0.13 -17.76
CA LYS A 285 -24.17 1.19 -17.32
C LYS A 285 -24.37 1.25 -15.81
N GLN A 286 -24.93 0.18 -15.22
CA GLN A 286 -25.14 0.09 -13.79
C GLN A 286 -23.82 0.13 -13.02
N THR A 287 -22.80 -0.61 -13.45
CA THR A 287 -21.46 -0.58 -12.81
C THR A 287 -20.87 0.82 -12.85
N LEU A 288 -20.91 1.49 -14.01
CA LEU A 288 -20.41 2.85 -14.14
C LEU A 288 -21.16 3.83 -13.23
N GLU A 289 -22.49 3.71 -13.16
CA GLU A 289 -23.34 4.50 -12.28
C GLU A 289 -23.02 4.22 -10.82
N ASP A 290 -22.90 2.96 -10.40
CA ASP A 290 -22.62 2.59 -9.00
C ASP A 290 -21.33 3.19 -8.48
N TYR A 291 -20.26 3.15 -9.27
CA TYR A 291 -18.98 3.79 -8.94
C TYR A 291 -19.01 5.32 -9.12
N GLY A 292 -19.90 5.86 -9.93
CA GLY A 292 -19.80 7.23 -10.43
C GLY A 292 -18.63 7.40 -11.42
N ALA A 293 -18.27 6.32 -12.12
CA ALA A 293 -17.18 6.28 -13.08
C ALA A 293 -17.60 6.79 -14.45
N GLU A 294 -16.71 7.54 -15.11
CA GLU A 294 -16.95 8.08 -16.45
C GLU A 294 -15.79 7.70 -17.37
N PRO A 295 -16.05 6.92 -18.45
CA PRO A 295 -15.02 6.57 -19.43
C PRO A 295 -14.30 7.80 -19.99
N GLY A 296 -12.96 7.71 -20.09
CA GLY A 296 -12.12 8.78 -20.63
C GLY A 296 -11.82 9.94 -19.67
N LYS A 297 -12.31 9.91 -18.41
CA LYS A 297 -11.97 10.90 -17.39
C LYS A 297 -11.04 10.33 -16.34
N ALA A 298 -10.06 11.12 -15.90
CA ALA A 298 -9.29 10.81 -14.71
C ALA A 298 -10.11 11.12 -13.46
N SER A 299 -10.37 10.12 -12.60
CA SER A 299 -11.10 10.32 -11.33
C SER A 299 -10.77 9.22 -10.33
N PHE A 300 -11.02 9.50 -9.04
CA PHE A 300 -10.92 8.48 -7.99
C PHE A 300 -11.90 7.32 -8.23
N ALA A 301 -13.10 7.61 -8.74
CA ALA A 301 -14.10 6.61 -9.10
C ALA A 301 -13.58 5.64 -10.17
N ASN A 302 -12.98 6.16 -11.24
CA ASN A 302 -12.38 5.33 -12.27
C ASN A 302 -11.21 4.50 -11.71
N SER A 303 -10.41 5.07 -10.82
CA SER A 303 -9.31 4.34 -10.17
C SER A 303 -9.81 3.21 -9.26
N CYS A 304 -10.91 3.39 -8.54
CA CYS A 304 -11.56 2.30 -7.77
C CYS A 304 -12.06 1.17 -8.69
N LEU A 305 -12.71 1.52 -9.80
CA LEU A 305 -13.16 0.53 -10.79
C LEU A 305 -11.99 -0.22 -11.43
N LEU A 306 -10.90 0.49 -11.77
CA LEU A 306 -9.67 -0.12 -12.28
C LEU A 306 -9.00 -1.02 -11.26
N ALA A 307 -9.00 -0.66 -9.97
CA ALA A 307 -8.47 -1.51 -8.91
C ALA A 307 -9.21 -2.86 -8.83
N ARG A 308 -10.55 -2.87 -8.94
CA ARG A 308 -11.34 -4.10 -9.04
C ARG A 308 -10.95 -4.91 -10.28
N ARG A 309 -10.83 -4.28 -11.46
CA ARG A 309 -10.44 -4.96 -12.72
C ARG A 309 -9.03 -5.56 -12.65
N LEU A 310 -8.12 -4.90 -11.95
CA LEU A 310 -6.75 -5.38 -11.73
C LEU A 310 -6.71 -6.64 -10.88
N VAL A 311 -7.39 -6.65 -9.72
CA VAL A 311 -7.41 -7.85 -8.86
C VAL A 311 -8.18 -9.00 -9.50
N GLU A 312 -9.25 -8.73 -10.26
CA GLU A 312 -9.98 -9.71 -11.06
C GLU A 312 -9.08 -10.41 -12.09
N ARG A 313 -8.01 -9.74 -12.54
CA ARG A 313 -6.98 -10.29 -13.45
C ARG A 313 -5.72 -10.81 -12.74
N GLY A 314 -5.75 -10.96 -11.42
CA GLY A 314 -4.68 -11.58 -10.64
C GLY A 314 -3.52 -10.64 -10.29
N VAL A 315 -3.72 -9.33 -10.29
CA VAL A 315 -2.74 -8.39 -9.71
C VAL A 315 -2.73 -8.55 -8.19
N ARG A 316 -1.55 -8.77 -7.61
CA ARG A 316 -1.37 -9.03 -6.17
C ARG A 316 -1.65 -7.82 -5.30
N LEU A 317 -1.12 -6.68 -5.70
CA LEU A 317 -1.26 -5.46 -4.93
C LEU A 317 -1.56 -4.27 -5.84
N VAL A 318 -2.64 -3.58 -5.51
CA VAL A 318 -3.04 -2.32 -6.14
C VAL A 318 -3.05 -1.24 -5.08
N GLU A 319 -2.16 -0.26 -5.18
CA GLU A 319 -2.18 0.93 -4.34
C GLU A 319 -2.82 2.08 -5.09
N LEU A 320 -3.86 2.66 -4.48
CA LEU A 320 -4.55 3.83 -4.99
C LEU A 320 -4.27 5.01 -4.05
N TYR A 321 -3.54 5.99 -4.54
CA TYR A 321 -3.25 7.22 -3.82
C TYR A 321 -4.24 8.31 -4.22
N ASP A 322 -4.98 8.84 -3.24
CA ASP A 322 -5.85 10.01 -3.40
C ASP A 322 -5.35 11.15 -2.53
N ALA A 323 -5.06 12.29 -3.15
CA ALA A 323 -4.44 13.42 -2.47
C ALA A 323 -5.46 14.47 -2.00
N ASP A 324 -4.94 15.51 -1.34
CA ASP A 324 -5.66 16.68 -0.84
C ASP A 324 -6.48 16.45 0.45
N TRP A 325 -5.99 15.54 1.32
CA TRP A 325 -6.59 15.32 2.64
C TRP A 325 -5.92 16.13 3.78
N ASP A 326 -4.93 16.95 3.47
CA ASP A 326 -4.18 17.76 4.44
C ASP A 326 -4.94 19.05 4.79
N HIS A 327 -5.90 18.96 5.73
CA HIS A 327 -6.84 20.01 6.03
C HIS A 327 -6.44 20.84 7.27
N HIS A 328 -5.41 21.64 7.13
CA HIS A 328 -4.99 22.63 8.13
C HIS A 328 -5.89 23.86 8.20
N ASN A 329 -6.73 24.06 7.18
CA ASN A 329 -7.69 25.17 7.09
C ASN A 329 -8.90 24.74 6.24
N ASN A 330 -10.00 25.50 6.34
CA ASN A 330 -11.23 25.26 5.60
C ASN A 330 -11.70 23.80 5.70
N LEU A 331 -11.49 23.15 6.85
CA LEU A 331 -11.75 21.73 7.05
C LEU A 331 -13.17 21.34 6.62
N GLU A 332 -14.18 22.08 7.05
CA GLU A 332 -15.58 21.75 6.75
C GLU A 332 -15.84 21.65 5.24
N LYS A 333 -15.37 22.64 4.47
CA LYS A 333 -15.57 22.65 3.02
C LYS A 333 -14.75 21.58 2.32
N ARG A 334 -13.46 21.45 2.69
CA ARG A 334 -12.52 20.54 2.01
C ARG A 334 -12.84 19.08 2.32
N LEU A 335 -13.10 18.75 3.60
CA LEU A 335 -13.42 17.39 4.01
C LEU A 335 -14.75 16.93 3.39
N SER A 336 -15.78 17.77 3.39
CA SER A 336 -17.06 17.47 2.73
C SER A 336 -16.89 17.23 1.23
N ALA A 337 -16.06 18.01 0.54
CA ALA A 337 -15.79 17.83 -0.87
C ALA A 337 -15.08 16.48 -1.13
N LYS A 338 -14.03 16.19 -0.36
CA LYS A 338 -13.29 14.91 -0.51
C LYS A 338 -14.14 13.69 -0.19
N CYS A 339 -14.97 13.74 0.86
CA CYS A 339 -15.91 12.68 1.14
C CYS A 339 -16.93 12.50 0.01
N GLY A 340 -17.44 13.60 -0.57
CA GLY A 340 -18.34 13.55 -1.73
C GLY A 340 -17.73 12.90 -2.97
N GLU A 341 -16.40 13.01 -3.15
CA GLU A 341 -15.67 12.38 -4.25
C GLU A 341 -15.38 10.88 -4.00
N THR A 342 -15.19 10.47 -2.75
CA THR A 342 -14.60 9.17 -2.41
C THR A 342 -15.57 8.16 -1.78
N ASP A 343 -16.58 8.60 -1.06
CA ASP A 343 -17.51 7.74 -0.32
C ASP A 343 -18.23 6.72 -1.22
N ARG A 344 -18.86 7.22 -2.28
CA ARG A 344 -19.60 6.37 -3.25
C ARG A 344 -18.72 5.34 -3.95
N PRO A 345 -17.59 5.68 -4.58
CA PRO A 345 -16.75 4.70 -5.27
C PRO A 345 -16.10 3.69 -4.31
N ILE A 346 -15.77 4.05 -3.08
CA ILE A 346 -15.26 3.10 -2.07
C ILE A 346 -16.35 2.08 -1.71
N ALA A 347 -17.56 2.53 -1.42
CA ALA A 347 -18.67 1.64 -1.11
C ALA A 347 -19.04 0.74 -2.29
N ALA A 348 -19.01 1.29 -3.52
CA ALA A 348 -19.22 0.54 -4.75
C ALA A 348 -18.16 -0.53 -4.95
N LEU A 349 -16.89 -0.23 -4.70
CA LEU A 349 -15.79 -1.19 -4.77
C LEU A 349 -16.05 -2.39 -3.85
N ILE A 350 -16.42 -2.15 -2.60
CA ILE A 350 -16.68 -3.23 -1.63
C ILE A 350 -17.90 -4.05 -2.08
N ARG A 351 -18.99 -3.40 -2.52
CA ARG A 351 -20.20 -4.09 -3.01
C ARG A 351 -19.92 -4.94 -4.25
N ASP A 352 -19.18 -4.38 -5.22
CA ASP A 352 -18.85 -5.07 -6.49
C ASP A 352 -17.93 -6.28 -6.24
N LEU A 353 -16.89 -6.12 -5.41
CA LEU A 353 -16.04 -7.24 -5.00
C LEU A 353 -16.86 -8.34 -4.30
N LYS A 354 -17.78 -7.97 -3.41
CA LYS A 354 -18.66 -8.92 -2.72
C LYS A 354 -19.60 -9.64 -3.68
N GLN A 355 -20.26 -8.92 -4.58
CA GLN A 355 -21.19 -9.49 -5.56
C GLN A 355 -20.50 -10.45 -6.54
N ARG A 356 -19.23 -10.19 -6.89
CA ARG A 356 -18.42 -11.06 -7.75
C ARG A 356 -17.76 -12.23 -7.01
N GLY A 357 -17.92 -12.32 -5.69
CA GLY A 357 -17.23 -13.33 -4.87
C GLY A 357 -15.73 -13.09 -4.73
N LEU A 358 -15.25 -11.89 -5.05
CA LEU A 358 -13.84 -11.52 -4.96
C LEU A 358 -13.44 -10.97 -3.58
N LEU A 359 -14.40 -10.45 -2.79
CA LEU A 359 -14.10 -9.83 -1.51
C LEU A 359 -13.49 -10.81 -0.50
N GLN A 360 -13.87 -12.08 -0.56
CA GLN A 360 -13.31 -13.11 0.31
C GLN A 360 -11.81 -13.32 0.11
N ASP A 361 -11.31 -13.12 -1.13
CA ASP A 361 -9.91 -13.32 -1.53
C ASP A 361 -9.15 -11.98 -1.71
N THR A 362 -9.84 -10.84 -1.55
CA THR A 362 -9.26 -9.51 -1.72
C THR A 362 -9.36 -8.72 -0.43
N LEU A 363 -8.21 -8.33 0.11
CA LEU A 363 -8.13 -7.43 1.25
C LEU A 363 -8.19 -5.99 0.77
N VAL A 364 -9.20 -5.23 1.19
CA VAL A 364 -9.27 -3.78 0.99
C VAL A 364 -8.80 -3.09 2.26
N VAL A 365 -7.78 -2.25 2.15
CA VAL A 365 -7.21 -1.45 3.24
C VAL A 365 -7.47 0.02 2.94
N PHE A 366 -8.05 0.74 3.89
CA PHE A 366 -8.22 2.20 3.82
C PHE A 366 -7.45 2.84 4.96
N GLY A 367 -6.66 3.85 4.65
CA GLY A 367 -5.96 4.58 5.67
C GLY A 367 -5.06 5.68 5.14
N SER A 368 -4.25 6.18 6.04
CA SER A 368 -3.31 7.25 5.78
C SER A 368 -2.10 7.14 6.69
N GLU A 369 -1.15 8.04 6.50
CA GLU A 369 0.12 8.07 7.21
C GLU A 369 0.01 8.39 8.70
N PHE A 370 -1.01 9.18 9.12
CA PHE A 370 -1.37 9.49 10.51
C PHE A 370 -2.79 10.07 10.57
N GLY A 371 -3.21 10.60 11.69
CA GLY A 371 -4.51 11.23 11.89
C GLY A 371 -4.42 12.72 12.18
N ARG A 372 -5.47 13.26 12.82
CA ARG A 372 -5.59 14.69 13.15
C ARG A 372 -5.88 14.90 14.61
N THR A 373 -5.27 15.95 15.18
CA THR A 373 -5.46 16.31 16.60
C THR A 373 -6.89 16.73 16.91
N PRO A 374 -7.35 16.58 18.17
CA PRO A 374 -8.59 17.16 18.65
C PRO A 374 -8.51 18.68 18.84
N LEU A 375 -7.41 19.30 18.45
CA LEU A 375 -7.15 20.72 18.66
C LEU A 375 -7.43 21.52 17.39
N ASN A 376 -7.94 22.73 17.58
CA ASN A 376 -8.22 23.66 16.49
C ASN A 376 -6.91 24.29 15.99
N GLN A 377 -6.63 24.11 14.70
CA GLN A 377 -5.54 24.79 14.02
C GLN A 377 -6.10 25.99 13.23
N GLY A 378 -5.73 27.20 13.62
CA GLY A 378 -6.14 28.42 12.93
C GLY A 378 -6.35 29.57 13.88
N ALA A 379 -6.66 30.74 13.31
CA ALA A 379 -6.76 31.97 14.08
C ALA A 379 -7.83 31.89 15.18
N THR A 380 -7.41 32.10 16.38
CA THR A 380 -8.13 32.06 17.64
C THR A 380 -9.19 33.15 17.81
N ASN A 381 -9.75 33.68 16.73
CA ASN A 381 -10.77 34.75 16.78
C ASN A 381 -12.19 34.22 17.06
N GLY A 382 -12.30 33.00 17.66
CA GLY A 382 -13.58 32.48 18.15
C GLY A 382 -14.57 32.05 17.04
N LYS A 383 -14.14 31.89 15.81
CA LYS A 383 -15.01 31.52 14.68
C LYS A 383 -14.70 30.10 14.19
N GLY A 384 -15.43 29.12 14.76
CA GLY A 384 -15.55 27.78 14.20
C GLY A 384 -14.27 26.94 14.13
N LEU A 385 -14.43 25.69 13.68
CA LEU A 385 -13.34 24.79 13.37
C LEU A 385 -12.70 25.20 12.04
N THR A 386 -11.43 25.59 12.07
CA THR A 386 -10.71 26.01 10.87
C THR A 386 -9.94 24.87 10.22
N GLY A 387 -9.29 24.02 11.03
CA GLY A 387 -8.49 22.88 10.61
C GLY A 387 -7.96 22.11 11.81
N ARG A 388 -7.20 21.03 11.53
CA ARG A 388 -6.57 20.21 12.56
C ARG A 388 -5.11 19.97 12.22
N ASP A 389 -4.25 19.91 13.24
CA ASP A 389 -2.85 19.56 13.10
C ASP A 389 -2.65 18.04 12.98
N HIS A 390 -1.44 17.62 12.64
CA HIS A 390 -1.03 16.22 12.53
C HIS A 390 -1.10 15.50 13.88
N HIS A 391 -1.52 14.25 13.86
CA HIS A 391 -1.59 13.40 15.04
C HIS A 391 -1.14 11.98 14.72
N LYS A 392 0.09 11.65 15.13
CA LYS A 392 0.70 10.33 14.88
C LYS A 392 0.32 9.29 15.93
N ASP A 393 -0.09 9.71 17.13
CA ASP A 393 -0.22 8.85 18.31
C ASP A 393 -1.57 8.12 18.39
N ALA A 394 -2.59 8.58 17.65
CA ALA A 394 -3.90 7.91 17.58
C ALA A 394 -4.65 8.28 16.30
N TYR A 395 -4.94 7.29 15.46
CA TYR A 395 -5.78 7.49 14.27
C TYR A 395 -6.51 6.21 13.85
N THR A 396 -7.37 6.33 12.85
CA THR A 396 -8.24 5.25 12.41
C THR A 396 -7.89 4.79 11.01
N MET A 397 -7.78 3.49 10.84
CA MET A 397 -7.80 2.80 9.56
C MET A 397 -8.88 1.72 9.56
N TRP A 398 -9.29 1.24 8.40
CA TRP A 398 -10.18 0.10 8.33
C TRP A 398 -9.77 -0.88 7.22
N LEU A 399 -10.16 -2.13 7.42
CA LEU A 399 -9.93 -3.23 6.51
C LEU A 399 -11.27 -3.89 6.16
N ALA A 400 -11.35 -4.51 4.96
CA ALA A 400 -12.52 -5.29 4.55
C ALA A 400 -12.10 -6.49 3.69
N GLY A 401 -12.79 -7.60 3.81
CA GLY A 401 -12.54 -8.80 3.02
C GLY A 401 -11.23 -9.51 3.37
N GLY A 402 -10.76 -10.40 2.49
CA GLY A 402 -9.45 -11.07 2.60
C GLY A 402 -9.20 -11.80 3.93
N GLY A 403 -10.24 -12.32 4.59
CA GLY A 403 -10.12 -13.01 5.88
C GLY A 403 -10.21 -12.11 7.11
N VAL A 404 -10.65 -10.86 6.96
CA VAL A 404 -10.93 -9.95 8.08
C VAL A 404 -12.38 -10.12 8.55
N LYS A 405 -12.63 -10.04 9.87
CA LYS A 405 -13.97 -10.02 10.45
C LYS A 405 -14.67 -8.71 10.12
N GLY A 406 -15.73 -8.77 9.30
CA GLY A 406 -16.60 -7.62 9.06
C GLY A 406 -17.40 -7.22 10.28
N GLY A 407 -17.76 -5.93 10.36
CA GLY A 407 -18.58 -5.36 11.44
C GLY A 407 -17.85 -5.15 12.77
N VAL A 408 -16.52 -5.33 12.82
CA VAL A 408 -15.73 -5.20 14.05
C VAL A 408 -15.23 -3.76 14.23
N SER A 409 -15.31 -3.27 15.46
CA SER A 409 -14.57 -2.07 15.91
C SER A 409 -13.51 -2.50 16.91
N PHE A 410 -12.23 -2.19 16.60
CA PHE A 410 -11.10 -2.61 17.40
C PHE A 410 -10.28 -1.41 17.90
N GLY A 411 -9.87 -1.50 19.15
CA GLY A 411 -9.15 -0.42 19.82
C GLY A 411 -10.02 0.78 20.17
N ARG A 412 -9.55 1.58 21.10
CA ARG A 412 -10.28 2.77 21.60
C ARG A 412 -9.30 3.88 21.96
N THR A 413 -9.67 5.10 21.61
CA THR A 413 -9.02 6.32 22.05
C THR A 413 -9.75 6.95 23.24
N ASP A 414 -9.12 7.87 23.96
CA ASP A 414 -9.70 8.60 25.07
C ASP A 414 -10.91 9.47 24.65
N ASP A 415 -11.52 10.17 25.60
CA ASP A 415 -12.72 10.97 25.37
C ASP A 415 -12.52 12.15 24.42
N PHE A 416 -11.27 12.54 24.18
CA PHE A 416 -10.89 13.62 23.26
C PHE A 416 -10.30 13.08 21.95
N GLY A 417 -9.91 11.80 21.89
CA GLY A 417 -9.23 11.20 20.74
C GLY A 417 -7.74 11.58 20.66
N MET A 418 -7.13 11.87 21.81
CA MET A 418 -5.72 12.25 21.91
C MET A 418 -4.82 11.04 22.18
N ASP A 419 -5.25 10.12 23.05
CA ASP A 419 -4.51 8.93 23.45
C ASP A 419 -5.24 7.64 23.09
N ILE A 420 -4.47 6.61 22.79
CA ILE A 420 -5.01 5.25 22.73
C ILE A 420 -5.10 4.71 24.14
N VAL A 421 -6.28 4.22 24.51
CA VAL A 421 -6.56 3.67 25.85
C VAL A 421 -6.80 2.16 25.83
N GLU A 422 -7.08 1.57 24.65
CA GLU A 422 -7.26 0.13 24.49
C GLU A 422 -6.67 -0.36 23.18
N ASN A 423 -5.99 -1.50 23.23
CA ASN A 423 -5.54 -2.27 22.08
C ASN A 423 -4.77 -1.43 21.04
N PRO A 424 -3.62 -0.85 21.40
CA PRO A 424 -2.80 -0.08 20.46
C PRO A 424 -2.33 -0.98 19.30
N VAL A 425 -2.36 -0.44 18.10
CA VAL A 425 -1.87 -1.11 16.87
C VAL A 425 -0.83 -0.21 16.22
N HIS A 426 0.41 -0.64 16.25
CA HIS A 426 1.48 0.07 15.55
C HIS A 426 1.42 -0.21 14.04
N VAL A 427 1.95 0.68 13.23
CA VAL A 427 2.06 0.48 11.76
C VAL A 427 2.77 -0.84 11.42
N HIS A 428 3.77 -1.25 12.20
CA HIS A 428 4.39 -2.56 12.01
C HIS A 428 3.44 -3.74 12.26
N ASP A 429 2.49 -3.61 13.20
CA ASP A 429 1.48 -4.64 13.48
C ASP A 429 0.47 -4.73 12.34
N LEU A 430 0.07 -3.58 11.78
CA LEU A 430 -0.76 -3.53 10.58
C LEU A 430 -0.08 -4.24 9.40
N ASN A 431 1.19 -3.93 9.14
CA ASN A 431 1.96 -4.55 8.07
C ASN A 431 2.15 -6.06 8.29
N ALA A 432 2.41 -6.49 9.53
CA ALA A 432 2.48 -7.91 9.90
C ALA A 432 1.14 -8.61 9.64
N THR A 433 0.02 -7.96 9.96
CA THR A 433 -1.34 -8.48 9.75
C THR A 433 -1.68 -8.62 8.28
N ILE A 434 -1.34 -7.61 7.45
CA ILE A 434 -1.52 -7.68 5.99
C ILE A 434 -0.71 -8.83 5.38
N LEU A 435 0.57 -8.98 5.76
CA LEU A 435 1.40 -10.08 5.29
C LEU A 435 0.84 -11.44 5.74
N HIS A 436 0.37 -11.54 6.98
CA HIS A 436 -0.24 -12.76 7.51
C HIS A 436 -1.49 -13.17 6.70
N LEU A 437 -2.39 -12.24 6.40
CA LEU A 437 -3.57 -12.51 5.56
C LEU A 437 -3.18 -13.02 4.16
N LEU A 438 -2.06 -12.58 3.62
CA LEU A 438 -1.48 -13.06 2.37
C LEU A 438 -0.73 -14.39 2.49
N GLY A 439 -0.72 -15.02 3.68
CA GLY A 439 -0.01 -16.27 3.92
C GLY A 439 1.51 -16.11 4.07
N LEU A 440 1.97 -14.90 4.31
CA LEU A 440 3.38 -14.58 4.51
C LEU A 440 3.69 -14.39 5.99
N ASP A 441 4.62 -15.15 6.50
CA ASP A 441 5.21 -14.92 7.82
C ASP A 441 6.17 -13.74 7.73
N HIS A 442 5.82 -12.63 8.39
CA HIS A 442 6.58 -11.39 8.33
C HIS A 442 7.98 -11.49 8.98
N GLU A 443 8.23 -12.52 9.81
CA GLU A 443 9.53 -12.77 10.40
C GLU A 443 10.43 -13.62 9.51
N ARG A 444 9.85 -14.52 8.71
CA ARG A 444 10.56 -15.39 7.78
C ARG A 444 10.77 -14.73 6.41
N LEU A 445 9.93 -13.75 6.05
CA LEU A 445 10.07 -13.01 4.80
C LEU A 445 11.22 -12.01 4.92
N THR A 446 12.44 -12.47 4.67
CA THR A 446 13.66 -11.67 4.78
C THR A 446 14.39 -11.55 3.45
N TYR A 447 15.24 -10.53 3.35
CA TYR A 447 16.17 -10.33 2.27
C TYR A 447 17.52 -9.89 2.83
N LYS A 448 18.59 -10.61 2.45
CA LYS A 448 19.94 -10.30 2.90
C LYS A 448 20.56 -9.18 2.07
N TYR A 449 20.83 -8.05 2.71
CA TYR A 449 21.47 -6.90 2.06
C TYR A 449 22.58 -6.36 2.94
N GLN A 450 23.78 -6.15 2.36
CA GLN A 450 24.97 -5.67 3.07
C GLN A 450 25.26 -6.41 4.40
N GLY A 451 25.07 -7.73 4.39
CA GLY A 451 25.39 -8.58 5.55
C GLY A 451 24.31 -8.67 6.64
N ARG A 452 23.18 -7.96 6.51
CA ARG A 452 22.03 -8.00 7.43
C ARG A 452 20.81 -8.59 6.72
N GLU A 453 20.05 -9.42 7.44
CA GLU A 453 18.70 -9.82 7.04
C GLU A 453 17.72 -8.69 7.36
N PHE A 454 17.01 -8.20 6.33
CA PHE A 454 15.97 -7.19 6.45
C PHE A 454 14.59 -7.82 6.26
N ARG A 455 13.60 -7.27 6.93
CA ARG A 455 12.17 -7.56 6.75
C ARG A 455 11.36 -6.27 6.81
N LEU A 456 10.13 -6.27 6.29
CA LEU A 456 9.25 -5.09 6.26
C LEU A 456 9.01 -4.50 7.65
N THR A 457 8.81 -5.36 8.63
CA THR A 457 8.47 -4.99 10.01
C THR A 457 9.71 -4.71 10.90
N ASP A 458 10.90 -4.70 10.34
CA ASP A 458 12.19 -4.60 11.02
C ASP A 458 12.28 -5.63 12.19
N VAL A 459 12.43 -5.19 13.43
CA VAL A 459 12.45 -6.06 14.63
C VAL A 459 11.10 -6.09 15.37
N HIS A 460 10.06 -5.47 14.80
CA HIS A 460 8.75 -5.25 15.38
C HIS A 460 7.66 -6.08 14.65
N GLY A 461 6.41 -5.77 14.94
CA GLY A 461 5.23 -6.33 14.31
C GLY A 461 4.63 -7.49 15.08
N LYS A 462 3.33 -7.40 15.30
CA LYS A 462 2.49 -8.47 15.83
C LYS A 462 1.23 -8.54 15.00
N VAL A 463 0.84 -9.76 14.65
CA VAL A 463 -0.45 -9.96 13.95
C VAL A 463 -1.59 -9.61 14.90
N VAL A 464 -2.53 -8.78 14.43
CA VAL A 464 -3.75 -8.39 15.18
C VAL A 464 -4.80 -9.47 14.95
N GLU A 465 -4.71 -10.56 15.71
CA GLU A 465 -5.54 -11.76 15.51
C GLU A 465 -7.03 -11.51 15.78
N GLU A 466 -7.37 -10.56 16.64
CA GLU A 466 -8.74 -10.26 17.05
C GLU A 466 -9.61 -9.76 15.89
N ILE A 467 -9.01 -9.18 14.85
CA ILE A 467 -9.73 -8.74 13.65
C ILE A 467 -9.78 -9.80 12.54
N LEU A 468 -9.15 -10.97 12.73
CA LEU A 468 -9.11 -12.06 11.74
C LEU A 468 -10.32 -13.01 11.87
N ALA A 469 -10.84 -13.50 10.68
CA ALA A 469 -11.99 -14.42 10.61
C ALA A 469 -11.57 -15.90 10.71
#